data_73d21c3ec60ebc2e9d229011ef0a062e
#
_entry.id   73d21c3ec60ebc2e9d229011ef0a062e
#
_cell.length_a   1.000
_cell.length_b   1.000
_cell.length_c   1.000
_cell.angle_alpha   90.00
_cell.angle_beta   90.00
_cell.angle_gamma   90.00
#
_symmetry.space_group_name_H-M   'P 1'
#
loop_
_entity.id
_entity.type
_entity.pdbx_description
1 polymer ?
#
loop_
_entity_poly.entity_id
_entity_poly.type
_entity_poly.pdbx_seq_one_letter_code
_entity_poly.pdbx_strand_id
1 'polypeptide(L)'
;LFGFSFLAVSVDHPLAKFYEKNKQFLKFKEDCSKTGTTEESIAQAEKLGFKTELMAINPLDHSIKVPVYFANFVLMDYGFGAVFGCPAHDLRDFEFAKKYNLKIISVIEPENKKDRIGLIDTAYTGPGKIVNSKFLDGLKAPDQSIQEAIRILEEKKLGNKKINFRLKDWGVSRQRYWGC
;
A
#
# COMPACT_ATOMS: atom_id res chain seq x y z
N LEU A 1 2.82 -10.15 2.06
CA LEU A 1 3.37 -10.65 0.77
C LEU A 1 2.37 -11.52 -0.02
N PHE A 2 1.34 -12.07 0.62
CA PHE A 2 0.33 -12.92 -0.04
C PHE A 2 -1.09 -12.34 0.01
N GLY A 3 -1.29 -11.23 0.74
CA GLY A 3 -2.57 -10.55 0.88
C GLY A 3 -2.76 -9.36 -0.08
N PHE A 4 -1.82 -9.11 -0.99
CA PHE A 4 -1.98 -8.00 -1.91
C PHE A 4 -2.86 -8.34 -3.11
N SER A 5 -3.64 -7.38 -3.54
CA SER A 5 -4.66 -7.53 -4.57
C SER A 5 -4.42 -6.65 -5.78
N PHE A 6 -3.54 -5.68 -5.67
CA PHE A 6 -3.14 -4.79 -6.75
C PHE A 6 -1.76 -4.18 -6.48
N LEU A 7 -1.14 -3.65 -7.51
CA LEU A 7 0.02 -2.79 -7.42
C LEU A 7 -0.42 -1.37 -7.78
N ALA A 8 -0.17 -0.42 -6.88
CA ALA A 8 -0.42 1.00 -7.13
C ALA A 8 0.89 1.71 -7.44
N VAL A 9 0.89 2.53 -8.49
CA VAL A 9 2.03 3.35 -8.88
C VAL A 9 1.64 4.82 -8.91
N SER A 10 2.59 5.69 -8.59
CA SER A 10 2.43 7.14 -8.66
C SER A 10 2.14 7.59 -10.08
N VAL A 11 1.34 8.63 -10.23
CA VAL A 11 1.08 9.29 -11.53
C VAL A 11 2.35 9.90 -12.15
N ASP A 12 3.40 10.09 -11.36
CA ASP A 12 4.71 10.61 -11.80
C ASP A 12 5.77 9.52 -11.92
N HIS A 13 5.39 8.25 -11.72
CA HIS A 13 6.29 7.12 -11.93
C HIS A 13 6.74 7.02 -13.39
N PRO A 14 7.98 6.57 -13.69
CA PRO A 14 8.49 6.44 -15.07
C PRO A 14 7.59 5.66 -16.03
N LEU A 15 6.78 4.74 -15.53
CA LEU A 15 5.76 4.04 -16.31
C LEU A 15 4.73 4.98 -16.95
N ALA A 16 4.50 6.17 -16.41
CA ALA A 16 3.56 7.15 -16.96
C ALA A 16 3.92 7.57 -18.39
N LYS A 17 5.21 7.50 -18.77
CA LYS A 17 5.68 7.80 -20.14
C LYS A 17 5.01 6.93 -21.20
N PHE A 18 4.68 5.69 -20.88
CA PHE A 18 4.00 4.80 -21.83
C PHE A 18 2.53 5.18 -22.06
N TYR A 19 1.97 6.03 -21.19
CA TYR A 19 0.57 6.47 -21.21
C TYR A 19 0.38 7.92 -21.63
N GLU A 20 1.44 8.66 -21.99
CA GLU A 20 1.40 10.08 -22.39
C GLU A 20 0.48 10.39 -23.57
N LYS A 21 0.20 9.40 -24.42
CA LYS A 21 -0.73 9.53 -25.55
C LYS A 21 -2.15 9.08 -25.23
N ASN A 22 -2.39 8.55 -24.02
CA ASN A 22 -3.71 8.06 -23.62
C ASN A 22 -4.53 9.21 -23.02
N LYS A 23 -5.58 9.64 -23.73
CA LYS A 23 -6.43 10.78 -23.30
C LYS A 23 -7.08 10.56 -21.93
N GLN A 24 -7.46 9.31 -21.60
CA GLN A 24 -8.08 8.99 -20.31
C GLN A 24 -7.06 9.10 -19.18
N PHE A 25 -5.84 8.65 -19.40
CA PHE A 25 -4.75 8.78 -18.43
C PHE A 25 -4.38 10.25 -18.21
N LEU A 26 -4.30 11.07 -19.26
CA LEU A 26 -4.01 12.49 -19.13
C LEU A 26 -5.08 13.23 -18.32
N LYS A 27 -6.35 12.92 -18.56
CA LYS A 27 -7.45 13.45 -17.75
C LYS A 27 -7.34 13.02 -16.30
N PHE A 28 -7.06 11.73 -16.05
CA PHE A 28 -6.84 11.20 -14.70
C PHE A 28 -5.69 11.92 -13.99
N LYS A 29 -4.56 12.12 -14.67
CA LYS A 29 -3.39 12.85 -14.12
C LYS A 29 -3.75 14.31 -13.78
N GLU A 30 -4.53 14.99 -14.61
CA GLU A 30 -5.05 16.32 -14.34
C GLU A 30 -5.96 16.33 -13.10
N ASP A 31 -6.87 15.37 -12.96
CA ASP A 31 -7.75 15.26 -11.80
C ASP A 31 -6.98 14.97 -10.52
N CYS A 32 -5.91 14.17 -10.57
CA CYS A 32 -5.00 13.96 -9.45
C CYS A 32 -4.29 15.25 -9.01
N SER A 33 -3.89 16.10 -9.95
CA SER A 33 -3.21 17.37 -9.63
C SER A 33 -4.09 18.37 -8.87
N LYS A 34 -5.41 18.25 -9.01
CA LYS A 34 -6.40 19.11 -8.33
C LYS A 34 -6.61 18.71 -6.86
N THR A 35 -6.27 17.48 -6.50
CA THR A 35 -6.51 16.94 -5.14
C THR A 35 -5.51 17.40 -4.07
N GLY A 36 -4.47 18.15 -4.47
CA GLY A 36 -3.39 18.59 -3.57
C GLY A 36 -2.30 17.53 -3.41
N THR A 37 -1.10 18.01 -3.01
CA THR A 37 0.10 17.16 -2.90
C THR A 37 0.50 16.88 -1.46
N THR A 38 -0.23 17.41 -0.46
CA THR A 38 0.08 17.16 0.96
C THR A 38 -0.46 15.81 1.41
N GLU A 39 0.25 15.14 2.32
CA GLU A 39 -0.19 13.84 2.89
C GLU A 39 -1.60 13.94 3.49
N GLU A 40 -1.96 15.05 4.12
CA GLU A 40 -3.27 15.28 4.71
C GLU A 40 -4.38 15.40 3.68
N SER A 41 -4.15 16.16 2.60
CA SER A 41 -5.13 16.29 1.51
C SER A 41 -5.34 14.97 0.77
N ILE A 42 -4.27 14.20 0.57
CA ILE A 42 -4.31 12.86 -0.04
C ILE A 42 -5.06 11.86 0.86
N ALA A 43 -4.88 11.95 2.18
CA ALA A 43 -5.56 11.07 3.14
C ALA A 43 -7.08 11.27 3.13
N GLN A 44 -7.54 12.50 2.99
CA GLN A 44 -8.98 12.86 3.00
C GLN A 44 -9.64 12.77 1.61
N ALA A 45 -8.85 12.82 0.54
CA ALA A 45 -9.37 12.76 -0.81
C ALA A 45 -9.91 11.37 -1.18
N GLU A 46 -10.89 11.37 -2.07
CA GLU A 46 -11.39 10.14 -2.69
C GLU A 46 -10.23 9.39 -3.38
N LYS A 47 -10.16 8.09 -3.17
CA LYS A 47 -9.13 7.25 -3.76
C LYS A 47 -9.45 7.02 -5.24
N LEU A 48 -8.62 7.61 -6.11
CA LEU A 48 -8.75 7.52 -7.56
C LEU A 48 -7.66 6.65 -8.15
N GLY A 49 -8.02 5.87 -9.17
CA GLY A 49 -7.07 5.00 -9.87
C GLY A 49 -7.38 4.88 -11.35
N PHE A 50 -6.33 4.82 -12.15
CA PHE A 50 -6.38 4.49 -13.56
C PHE A 50 -5.83 3.08 -13.76
N LYS A 51 -6.68 2.15 -14.21
CA LYS A 51 -6.29 0.76 -14.49
C LYS A 51 -5.46 0.69 -15.76
N THR A 52 -4.30 0.03 -15.67
CA THR A 52 -3.46 -0.28 -16.83
C THR A 52 -3.76 -1.68 -17.37
N GLU A 53 -3.16 -2.03 -18.52
CA GLU A 53 -3.18 -3.40 -19.07
C GLU A 53 -2.12 -4.30 -18.41
N LEU A 54 -1.25 -3.71 -17.56
CA LEU A 54 -0.14 -4.41 -16.95
C LEU A 54 -0.61 -5.27 -15.78
N MET A 55 0.09 -6.38 -15.59
CA MET A 55 -0.06 -7.25 -14.42
C MET A 55 1.29 -7.37 -13.72
N ALA A 56 1.28 -7.16 -12.41
CA ALA A 56 2.44 -7.42 -11.56
C ALA A 56 2.43 -8.88 -11.09
N ILE A 57 3.59 -9.50 -11.10
CA ILE A 57 3.78 -10.91 -10.71
C ILE A 57 4.40 -10.93 -9.30
N ASN A 58 3.84 -11.74 -8.40
CA ASN A 58 4.44 -11.92 -7.08
C ASN A 58 5.80 -12.63 -7.23
N PRO A 59 6.90 -12.01 -6.75
CA PRO A 59 8.23 -12.60 -6.91
C PRO A 59 8.45 -13.89 -6.11
N LEU A 60 7.61 -14.15 -5.11
CA LEU A 60 7.67 -15.37 -4.29
C LEU A 60 6.71 -16.46 -4.76
N ASP A 61 5.75 -16.10 -5.59
CA ASP A 61 4.79 -17.03 -6.19
C ASP A 61 4.31 -16.50 -7.54
N HIS A 62 4.94 -16.94 -8.60
CA HIS A 62 4.67 -16.49 -9.97
C HIS A 62 3.27 -16.83 -10.48
N SER A 63 2.52 -17.68 -9.78
CA SER A 63 1.11 -17.94 -10.09
C SER A 63 0.19 -16.78 -9.68
N ILE A 64 0.62 -15.95 -8.74
CA ILE A 64 -0.14 -14.79 -8.27
C ILE A 64 0.19 -13.59 -9.15
N LYS A 65 -0.82 -13.13 -9.88
CA LYS A 65 -0.75 -11.92 -10.72
C LYS A 65 -1.82 -10.94 -10.27
N VAL A 66 -1.44 -9.68 -10.13
CA VAL A 66 -2.34 -8.60 -9.71
C VAL A 66 -2.31 -7.44 -10.70
N PRO A 67 -3.45 -6.74 -10.89
CA PRO A 67 -3.52 -5.60 -11.79
C PRO A 67 -2.67 -4.43 -11.28
N VAL A 68 -2.13 -3.65 -12.22
CA VAL A 68 -1.39 -2.43 -11.94
C VAL A 68 -2.29 -1.22 -12.17
N TYR A 69 -2.33 -0.32 -11.20
CA TYR A 69 -3.07 0.93 -11.24
C TYR A 69 -2.14 2.12 -11.04
N PHE A 70 -2.34 3.20 -11.79
CA PHE A 70 -1.90 4.51 -11.31
C PHE A 70 -2.89 4.99 -10.26
N ALA A 71 -2.40 5.50 -9.13
CA ALA A 71 -3.24 5.92 -8.02
C ALA A 71 -2.82 7.28 -7.46
N ASN A 72 -3.81 8.10 -7.08
CA ASN A 72 -3.58 9.46 -6.58
C ASN A 72 -2.99 9.49 -5.16
N PHE A 73 -2.97 8.38 -4.45
CA PHE A 73 -2.47 8.30 -3.07
C PHE A 73 -1.05 7.71 -2.95
N VAL A 74 -0.39 7.42 -4.07
CA VAL A 74 1.00 6.93 -4.08
C VAL A 74 1.95 8.07 -4.42
N LEU A 75 2.87 8.37 -3.51
CA LEU A 75 3.90 9.39 -3.67
C LEU A 75 5.21 8.79 -4.18
N MET A 76 5.97 9.55 -4.98
CA MET A 76 7.26 9.11 -5.51
C MET A 76 8.32 8.86 -4.42
N ASP A 77 8.22 9.59 -3.31
CA ASP A 77 9.17 9.50 -2.20
C ASP A 77 8.97 8.24 -1.34
N TYR A 78 7.91 7.48 -1.61
CA TYR A 78 7.58 6.26 -0.89
C TYR A 78 7.63 5.05 -1.82
N GLY A 79 8.45 4.05 -1.47
CA GLY A 79 8.52 2.78 -2.22
C GLY A 79 8.93 2.95 -3.69
N PHE A 80 9.76 3.93 -4.03
CA PHE A 80 10.12 4.28 -5.41
C PHE A 80 8.91 4.64 -6.28
N GLY A 81 7.83 5.13 -5.67
CA GLY A 81 6.60 5.45 -6.36
C GLY A 81 5.75 4.24 -6.77
N ALA A 82 6.01 3.09 -6.18
CA ALA A 82 5.23 1.87 -6.39
C ALA A 82 5.02 1.13 -5.07
N VAL A 83 3.76 0.82 -4.75
CA VAL A 83 3.38 0.09 -3.54
C VAL A 83 2.37 -1.00 -3.88
N PHE A 84 2.46 -2.13 -3.19
CA PHE A 84 1.42 -3.16 -3.29
C PHE A 84 0.29 -2.86 -2.32
N GLY A 85 -0.94 -3.04 -2.76
CA GLY A 85 -2.14 -2.84 -1.95
C GLY A 85 -2.56 -4.11 -1.22
N CYS A 86 -2.71 -4.01 0.10
CA CYS A 86 -3.18 -5.09 0.97
C CYS A 86 -4.52 -4.73 1.63
N PRO A 87 -5.65 -4.81 0.91
CA PRO A 87 -6.94 -4.27 1.32
C PRO A 87 -7.46 -4.81 2.64
N ALA A 88 -7.14 -6.04 2.99
CA ALA A 88 -7.60 -6.62 4.25
C ALA A 88 -6.95 -5.97 5.49
N HIS A 89 -5.81 -5.26 5.33
CA HIS A 89 -4.97 -4.79 6.43
C HIS A 89 -4.51 -3.34 6.31
N ASP A 90 -5.02 -2.60 5.32
CA ASP A 90 -4.83 -1.15 5.17
C ASP A 90 -6.15 -0.49 4.75
N LEU A 91 -6.57 0.55 5.47
CA LEU A 91 -7.85 1.22 5.24
C LEU A 91 -7.93 1.90 3.87
N ARG A 92 -6.84 2.51 3.40
CA ARG A 92 -6.78 3.18 2.09
C ARG A 92 -6.92 2.16 0.97
N ASP A 93 -6.22 1.05 1.10
CA ASP A 93 -6.26 -0.04 0.14
C ASP A 93 -7.63 -0.72 0.13
N PHE A 94 -8.29 -0.80 1.30
CA PHE A 94 -9.63 -1.35 1.45
C PHE A 94 -10.68 -0.50 0.71
N GLU A 95 -10.65 0.82 0.91
CA GLU A 95 -11.53 1.75 0.21
C GLU A 95 -11.33 1.67 -1.31
N PHE A 96 -10.06 1.64 -1.73
CA PHE A 96 -9.70 1.49 -3.14
C PHE A 96 -10.19 0.16 -3.71
N ALA A 97 -9.96 -0.94 -3.01
CA ALA A 97 -10.38 -2.27 -3.45
C ALA A 97 -11.90 -2.39 -3.56
N LYS A 98 -12.65 -1.84 -2.60
CA LYS A 98 -14.12 -1.78 -2.69
C LYS A 98 -14.58 -0.98 -3.91
N LYS A 99 -14.00 0.20 -4.15
CA LYS A 99 -14.36 1.05 -5.29
C LYS A 99 -14.12 0.38 -6.64
N TYR A 100 -13.00 -0.33 -6.78
CA TYR A 100 -12.62 -0.98 -8.04
C TYR A 100 -12.96 -2.47 -8.10
N ASN A 101 -13.77 -2.96 -7.14
CA ASN A 101 -14.20 -4.36 -7.04
C ASN A 101 -13.03 -5.35 -7.11
N LEU A 102 -11.96 -5.05 -6.35
CA LEU A 102 -10.79 -5.89 -6.26
C LEU A 102 -10.93 -6.94 -5.16
N LYS A 103 -10.18 -8.01 -5.28
CA LYS A 103 -10.21 -9.11 -4.31
C LYS A 103 -9.63 -8.66 -2.97
N ILE A 104 -10.30 -8.96 -1.87
CA ILE A 104 -9.81 -8.70 -0.51
C ILE A 104 -9.42 -10.04 0.12
N ILE A 105 -8.13 -10.20 0.45
CA ILE A 105 -7.57 -11.44 0.98
C ILE A 105 -7.04 -11.18 2.38
N SER A 106 -7.70 -11.74 3.40
CA SER A 106 -7.22 -11.66 4.77
C SER A 106 -6.02 -12.59 4.96
N VAL A 107 -4.93 -12.04 5.50
CA VAL A 107 -3.70 -12.77 5.84
C VAL A 107 -3.30 -12.65 7.31
N ILE A 108 -4.11 -11.96 8.12
CA ILE A 108 -3.96 -11.91 9.57
C ILE A 108 -5.29 -12.35 10.19
N GLU A 109 -5.23 -13.34 11.05
CA GLU A 109 -6.34 -13.78 11.87
C GLU A 109 -6.19 -13.20 13.27
N PRO A 110 -7.15 -12.35 13.74
CA PRO A 110 -7.13 -11.79 15.08
C PRO A 110 -7.12 -12.87 16.16
N GLU A 111 -6.39 -12.65 17.24
CA GLU A 111 -6.40 -13.56 18.40
C GLU A 111 -7.77 -13.55 19.11
N ASN A 112 -8.45 -12.41 19.15
CA ASN A 112 -9.77 -12.25 19.74
C ASN A 112 -10.88 -12.57 18.75
N LYS A 113 -11.79 -13.45 19.12
CA LYS A 113 -12.96 -13.81 18.29
C LYS A 113 -13.89 -12.61 17.99
N LYS A 114 -13.94 -11.61 18.86
CA LYS A 114 -14.75 -10.39 18.66
C LYS A 114 -14.28 -9.56 17.47
N ASP A 115 -12.97 -9.52 17.25
CA ASP A 115 -12.37 -8.74 16.16
C ASP A 115 -12.55 -9.42 14.79
N ARG A 116 -12.96 -10.69 14.78
CA ARG A 116 -13.28 -11.45 13.54
C ARG A 116 -14.58 -11.00 12.89
N ILE A 117 -15.52 -10.43 13.64
CA ILE A 117 -16.86 -10.07 13.17
C ILE A 117 -16.81 -8.85 12.23
N GLY A 118 -15.81 -7.97 12.38
CA GLY A 118 -15.65 -6.75 11.56
C GLY A 118 -14.82 -6.91 10.27
N LEU A 119 -14.26 -8.10 10.02
CA LEU A 119 -13.32 -8.32 8.89
C LEU A 119 -13.94 -8.19 7.49
N ILE A 120 -15.27 -8.13 7.40
CA ILE A 120 -15.98 -8.03 6.10
C ILE A 120 -16.20 -6.55 5.72
N ASP A 121 -16.32 -5.67 6.71
CA ASP A 121 -16.75 -4.28 6.51
C ASP A 121 -15.62 -3.25 6.57
N THR A 122 -14.45 -3.63 7.12
CA THR A 122 -13.29 -2.75 7.25
C THR A 122 -11.98 -3.54 7.26
N ALA A 123 -10.85 -2.85 7.01
CA ALA A 123 -9.53 -3.45 7.11
C ALA A 123 -9.16 -3.72 8.59
N TYR A 124 -8.56 -4.88 8.85
CA TYR A 124 -8.03 -5.21 10.16
C TYR A 124 -6.55 -4.84 10.27
N THR A 125 -6.24 -3.89 11.14
CA THR A 125 -4.87 -3.36 11.33
C THR A 125 -4.21 -3.82 12.64
N GLY A 126 -4.86 -4.70 13.39
CA GLY A 126 -4.37 -5.21 14.68
C GLY A 126 -3.38 -6.37 14.57
N PRO A 127 -2.79 -6.78 15.70
CA PRO A 127 -1.92 -7.94 15.77
C PRO A 127 -2.72 -9.25 15.64
N GLY A 128 -2.04 -10.32 15.21
CA GLY A 128 -2.68 -11.61 15.09
C GLY A 128 -1.74 -12.67 14.54
N LYS A 129 -2.32 -13.78 14.11
CA LYS A 129 -1.62 -14.90 13.51
C LYS A 129 -1.69 -14.82 11.99
N ILE A 130 -0.58 -15.00 11.31
CA ILE A 130 -0.55 -15.04 9.84
C ILE A 130 -1.25 -16.30 9.35
N VAL A 131 -2.09 -16.12 8.32
CA VAL A 131 -2.82 -17.16 7.60
C VAL A 131 -2.78 -16.89 6.09
N ASN A 132 -3.11 -17.88 5.27
CA ASN A 132 -3.14 -17.77 3.80
C ASN A 132 -1.85 -17.21 3.18
N SER A 133 -0.71 -17.42 3.83
CA SER A 133 0.58 -16.82 3.48
C SER A 133 1.71 -17.84 3.35
N LYS A 134 1.36 -19.10 3.08
CA LYS A 134 2.32 -20.20 2.82
C LYS A 134 3.33 -20.37 3.95
N PHE A 135 4.62 -20.09 3.66
CA PHE A 135 5.71 -20.24 4.62
C PHE A 135 5.66 -19.22 5.79
N LEU A 136 4.83 -18.19 5.72
CA LEU A 136 4.60 -17.26 6.84
C LEU A 136 3.45 -17.70 7.74
N ASP A 137 2.68 -18.73 7.36
CA ASP A 137 1.52 -19.17 8.13
C ASP A 137 1.92 -19.59 9.55
N GLY A 138 1.12 -19.15 10.50
CA GLY A 138 1.34 -19.47 11.92
C GLY A 138 2.23 -18.49 12.68
N LEU A 139 2.97 -17.60 12.00
CA LEU A 139 3.80 -16.60 12.65
C LEU A 139 2.95 -15.48 13.27
N LYS A 140 3.49 -14.83 14.30
CA LYS A 140 2.84 -13.66 14.90
C LYS A 140 3.12 -12.41 14.07
N ALA A 141 2.03 -11.68 13.76
CA ALA A 141 2.11 -10.36 13.14
C ALA A 141 2.04 -9.27 14.23
N PRO A 142 2.84 -8.18 14.10
CA PRO A 142 3.73 -7.87 12.98
C PRO A 142 5.14 -8.46 13.10
N ASP A 143 5.64 -8.71 14.31
CA ASP A 143 7.07 -8.85 14.58
C ASP A 143 7.73 -10.04 13.87
N GLN A 144 7.27 -11.25 14.15
CA GLN A 144 7.88 -12.46 13.58
C GLN A 144 7.72 -12.52 12.06
N SER A 145 6.54 -12.13 11.58
CA SER A 145 6.22 -12.19 10.15
C SER A 145 7.05 -11.23 9.32
N ILE A 146 7.35 -10.01 9.84
CA ILE A 146 8.20 -9.04 9.15
C ILE A 146 9.64 -9.53 9.07
N GLN A 147 10.19 -10.05 10.18
CA GLN A 147 11.57 -10.55 10.20
C GLN A 147 11.76 -11.72 9.24
N GLU A 148 10.85 -12.68 9.25
CA GLU A 148 10.93 -13.85 8.37
C GLU A 148 10.72 -13.47 6.90
N ALA A 149 9.81 -12.55 6.60
CA ALA A 149 9.62 -12.04 5.25
C ALA A 149 10.88 -11.35 4.71
N ILE A 150 11.54 -10.51 5.52
CA ILE A 150 12.79 -9.87 5.15
C ILE A 150 13.88 -10.91 4.90
N ARG A 151 14.05 -11.88 5.82
CA ARG A 151 15.05 -12.95 5.70
C ARG A 151 14.91 -13.69 4.36
N ILE A 152 13.71 -14.08 4.00
CA ILE A 152 13.45 -14.83 2.76
C ILE A 152 13.69 -13.97 1.52
N LEU A 153 13.30 -12.69 1.54
CA LEU A 153 13.53 -11.79 0.42
C LEU A 153 15.02 -11.55 0.19
N GLU A 154 15.81 -11.42 1.26
CA GLU A 154 17.27 -11.28 1.20
C GLU A 154 17.96 -12.57 0.72
N GLU A 155 17.59 -13.73 1.25
CA GLU A 155 18.10 -15.02 0.80
C GLU A 155 17.86 -15.27 -0.69
N LYS A 156 16.67 -14.91 -1.17
CA LYS A 156 16.31 -15.04 -2.58
C LYS A 156 16.84 -13.89 -3.44
N LYS A 157 17.55 -12.92 -2.88
CA LYS A 157 18.06 -11.72 -3.57
C LYS A 157 16.97 -10.91 -4.27
N LEU A 158 15.76 -10.90 -3.70
CA LEU A 158 14.59 -10.19 -4.22
C LEU A 158 14.39 -8.82 -3.58
N GLY A 159 15.10 -8.52 -2.50
CA GLY A 159 15.05 -7.25 -1.80
C GLY A 159 16.00 -7.21 -0.61
N ASN A 160 16.17 -6.03 -0.04
CA ASN A 160 17.01 -5.80 1.13
C ASN A 160 16.23 -5.02 2.18
N LYS A 161 16.50 -5.26 3.46
CA LYS A 161 15.97 -4.46 4.55
C LYS A 161 16.43 -3.01 4.42
N LYS A 162 15.48 -2.08 4.44
CA LYS A 162 15.75 -0.64 4.50
C LYS A 162 15.03 -0.02 5.69
N ILE A 163 15.75 0.77 6.48
CA ILE A 163 15.18 1.52 7.59
C ILE A 163 15.11 2.98 7.17
N ASN A 164 13.90 3.52 7.10
CA ASN A 164 13.66 4.94 6.84
C ASN A 164 13.39 5.62 8.18
N PHE A 165 14.22 6.57 8.55
CA PHE A 165 13.99 7.42 9.73
C PHE A 165 13.11 8.60 9.31
N ARG A 166 11.90 8.70 9.86
CA ARG A 166 11.07 9.90 9.78
C ARG A 166 11.21 10.67 11.09
N LEU A 167 11.77 11.86 11.01
CA LEU A 167 11.70 12.82 12.10
C LEU A 167 10.28 13.42 12.07
N LYS A 168 9.54 13.29 13.17
CA LYS A 168 8.35 14.12 13.36
C LYS A 168 8.80 15.57 13.51
N ASP A 169 8.09 16.48 12.83
CA ASP A 169 8.31 17.90 13.01
C ASP A 169 8.33 18.25 14.51
N TRP A 170 9.49 18.63 14.97
CA TRP A 170 9.64 19.14 16.32
C TRP A 170 8.98 20.50 16.37
N GLY A 171 8.28 20.80 17.49
CA GLY A 171 7.57 22.06 17.69
C GLY A 171 8.41 23.34 17.69
N VAL A 172 9.66 23.27 17.22
CA VAL A 172 10.52 24.43 16.93
C VAL A 172 9.95 25.29 15.80
N SER A 173 9.17 24.72 14.90
CA SER A 173 8.48 25.46 13.84
C SER A 173 7.17 26.13 14.31
N ARG A 174 6.71 25.83 15.54
CA ARG A 174 5.64 26.61 16.14
C ARG A 174 6.24 27.94 16.56
N GLN A 175 5.74 29.03 15.95
CA GLN A 175 6.05 30.41 16.28
C GLN A 175 5.76 30.68 17.78
N ARG A 176 6.65 30.26 18.64
CA ARG A 176 6.71 30.70 20.02
C ARG A 176 7.81 31.75 20.10
N TYR A 177 7.47 32.95 20.52
CA TYR A 177 8.41 33.94 20.92
C TYR A 177 9.39 33.31 21.92
N TRP A 178 10.64 33.24 21.54
CA TRP A 178 11.72 32.87 22.43
C TRP A 178 12.06 34.13 23.22
N GLY A 179 11.43 34.24 24.38
CA GLY A 179 11.78 35.08 25.53
C GLY A 179 12.10 36.56 25.27
N CYS A 180 11.56 37.41 26.08
CA CYS A 180 12.27 38.60 26.62
C CYS A 180 12.78 38.25 27.97
#